data_249924c5a6fb0b6f65530f972a8ecbd0
#
_entry.id   249924c5a6fb0b6f65530f972a8ecbd0
#
_cell.length_a   1.000
_cell.length_b   1.000
_cell.length_c   1.000
_cell.angle_alpha   90.00
_cell.angle_beta   90.00
_cell.angle_gamma   90.00
#
_symmetry.space_group_name_H-M   'P 1'
#
loop_
_entity.id
_entity.type
_entity.pdbx_description
1 polymer ?
#
loop_
_entity_poly.entity_id
_entity_poly.type
_entity_poly.pdbx_seq_one_letter_code
_entity_poly.pdbx_strand_id
1 'polypeptide(L)'
;VLPAERYIEMIVGLTRKEAAFTEMLSYMERNYRGCNMDLVFNPRNTAISGPLRMKGAAFDPEQQKMLLTRPSPRISTGQIQPLSEPWVEQYCAMHTTDTYWTAERILSAQDQFRVLLVIRDGQVQGYLDVQRCHEVNEIYELFLTPEAARRGDGLALLVKAIQWNRPNQMMVVVDADAAAEIALYTAAGFDRLEGQNSIMVSYQIKA
;
A
#
# COMPACT_ATOMS: atom_id res chain seq x y z
N VAL A 1 17.24 -11.65 -3.25
CA VAL A 1 17.51 -12.49 -2.05
C VAL A 1 18.38 -11.70 -1.10
N LEU A 2 17.98 -11.64 0.17
CA LEU A 2 18.71 -11.02 1.27
C LEU A 2 19.26 -12.12 2.18
N PRO A 3 20.48 -12.63 1.92
CA PRO A 3 21.00 -13.83 2.60
C PRO A 3 21.18 -13.68 4.11
N ALA A 4 21.56 -12.47 4.57
CA ALA A 4 21.74 -12.18 6.00
C ALA A 4 20.41 -12.25 6.78
N GLU A 5 19.30 -11.93 6.14
CA GLU A 5 17.96 -11.94 6.70
C GLU A 5 17.23 -13.28 6.46
N ARG A 6 17.84 -14.19 5.69
CA ARG A 6 17.18 -15.41 5.19
C ARG A 6 15.84 -15.12 4.54
N TYR A 7 15.81 -14.08 3.71
CA TYR A 7 14.61 -13.59 3.09
C TYR A 7 14.74 -13.46 1.57
N ILE A 8 13.71 -13.91 0.87
CA ILE A 8 13.57 -13.77 -0.57
C ILE A 8 12.50 -12.73 -0.81
N GLU A 9 12.95 -11.57 -1.21
CA GLU A 9 12.11 -10.43 -1.48
C GLU A 9 11.13 -10.73 -2.62
N MET A 10 9.99 -10.13 -2.51
CA MET A 10 8.78 -10.26 -3.31
C MET A 10 8.96 -10.77 -4.74
N ILE A 11 8.48 -11.98 -4.99
CA ILE A 11 8.41 -12.58 -6.33
C ILE A 11 7.03 -12.30 -6.93
N VAL A 12 7.01 -11.64 -8.10
CA VAL A 12 5.76 -11.43 -8.84
C VAL A 12 5.44 -12.68 -9.67
N GLY A 13 4.36 -13.36 -9.32
CA GLY A 13 3.91 -14.59 -9.96
C GLY A 13 3.01 -14.34 -11.17
N LEU A 14 3.51 -14.58 -12.38
CA LEU A 14 2.78 -14.34 -13.63
C LEU A 14 2.45 -15.62 -14.41
N THR A 15 3.10 -16.75 -14.11
CA THR A 15 2.85 -18.01 -14.84
C THR A 15 1.43 -18.53 -14.63
N ARG A 16 0.85 -19.07 -15.70
CA ARG A 16 -0.44 -19.80 -15.67
C ARG A 16 -0.26 -21.31 -15.80
N LYS A 17 0.99 -21.79 -15.75
CA LYS A 17 1.33 -23.20 -15.84
C LYS A 17 1.75 -23.73 -14.47
N GLU A 18 0.92 -24.55 -13.85
CA GLU A 18 1.18 -25.10 -12.51
C GLU A 18 2.49 -25.90 -12.46
N ALA A 19 2.77 -26.70 -13.50
CA ALA A 19 4.03 -27.46 -13.57
C ALA A 19 5.27 -26.55 -13.53
N ALA A 20 5.25 -25.43 -14.26
CA ALA A 20 6.36 -24.47 -14.26
C ALA A 20 6.52 -23.78 -12.90
N PHE A 21 5.43 -23.46 -12.25
CA PHE A 21 5.46 -22.89 -10.90
C PHE A 21 6.00 -23.90 -9.87
N THR A 22 5.55 -25.15 -9.94
CA THR A 22 6.00 -26.22 -9.06
C THR A 22 7.50 -26.52 -9.24
N GLU A 23 7.99 -26.47 -10.48
CA GLU A 23 9.42 -26.62 -10.77
C GLU A 23 10.25 -25.47 -10.16
N MET A 24 9.79 -24.22 -10.36
CA MET A 24 10.41 -23.05 -9.74
C MET A 24 10.42 -23.18 -8.21
N LEU A 25 9.27 -23.53 -7.61
CA LEU A 25 9.16 -23.69 -6.16
C LEU A 25 10.10 -24.77 -5.62
N SER A 26 10.20 -25.89 -6.34
CA SER A 26 11.13 -26.97 -6.01
C SER A 26 12.62 -26.53 -6.13
N TYR A 27 12.94 -25.67 -7.09
CA TYR A 27 14.24 -25.05 -7.18
C TYR A 27 14.53 -24.16 -5.97
N MET A 28 13.58 -23.32 -5.60
CA MET A 28 13.72 -22.44 -4.44
C MET A 28 13.91 -23.24 -3.15
N GLU A 29 13.14 -24.30 -2.95
CA GLU A 29 13.25 -25.19 -1.78
C GLU A 29 14.62 -25.89 -1.66
N ARG A 30 15.22 -26.26 -2.79
CA ARG A 30 16.56 -26.87 -2.79
C ARG A 30 17.68 -25.89 -2.48
N ASN A 31 17.57 -24.66 -2.98
CA ASN A 31 18.69 -23.71 -2.96
C ASN A 31 18.61 -22.65 -1.85
N TYR A 32 17.44 -22.46 -1.23
CA TYR A 32 17.20 -21.40 -0.24
C TYR A 32 16.55 -21.91 1.04
N ARG A 33 17.09 -23.02 1.56
CA ARG A 33 16.58 -23.66 2.78
C ARG A 33 16.60 -22.71 3.97
N GLY A 34 15.52 -22.70 4.74
CA GLY A 34 15.35 -21.86 5.92
C GLY A 34 15.06 -20.39 5.63
N CYS A 35 14.85 -20.02 4.35
CA CYS A 35 14.46 -18.67 3.99
C CYS A 35 12.95 -18.50 4.02
N ASN A 36 12.48 -17.29 4.36
CA ASN A 36 11.15 -16.82 4.05
C ASN A 36 11.10 -16.31 2.62
N MET A 37 10.02 -16.57 1.94
CA MET A 37 9.78 -16.11 0.57
C MET A 37 8.40 -15.48 0.47
N ASP A 38 8.36 -14.24 0.01
CA ASP A 38 7.11 -13.55 -0.28
C ASP A 38 6.83 -13.54 -1.79
N LEU A 39 5.58 -13.80 -2.12
CA LEU A 39 5.09 -13.81 -3.50
C LEU A 39 3.85 -12.91 -3.60
N VAL A 40 3.76 -12.20 -4.72
CA VAL A 40 2.56 -11.43 -5.09
C VAL A 40 2.04 -11.93 -6.44
N PHE A 41 0.76 -12.21 -6.51
CA PHE A 41 0.11 -12.67 -7.76
C PHE A 41 -1.38 -12.37 -7.75
N ASN A 42 -2.01 -12.50 -8.92
CA ASN A 42 -3.46 -12.34 -9.00
C ASN A 42 -4.17 -13.52 -8.30
N PRO A 43 -5.09 -13.29 -7.36
CA PRO A 43 -5.75 -14.35 -6.57
C PRO A 43 -6.51 -15.38 -7.42
N ARG A 44 -6.91 -15.01 -8.64
CA ARG A 44 -7.54 -15.94 -9.61
C ARG A 44 -6.53 -16.90 -10.27
N ASN A 45 -5.24 -16.73 -10.01
CA ASN A 45 -4.21 -17.60 -10.58
C ASN A 45 -4.03 -18.87 -9.75
N THR A 46 -4.88 -19.86 -10.02
CA THR A 46 -4.87 -21.15 -9.32
C THR A 46 -3.60 -21.98 -9.55
N ALA A 47 -2.89 -21.74 -10.66
CA ALA A 47 -1.62 -22.39 -10.95
C ALA A 47 -0.52 -22.04 -9.94
N ILE A 48 -0.66 -20.93 -9.23
CA ILE A 48 0.25 -20.47 -8.16
C ILE A 48 -0.36 -20.77 -6.78
N SER A 49 -1.62 -20.38 -6.56
CA SER A 49 -2.25 -20.51 -5.25
C SER A 49 -2.45 -21.98 -4.82
N GLY A 50 -2.74 -22.88 -5.76
CA GLY A 50 -2.92 -24.30 -5.48
C GLY A 50 -1.68 -24.94 -4.83
N PRO A 51 -0.53 -24.96 -5.49
CA PRO A 51 0.71 -25.49 -4.92
C PRO A 51 1.12 -24.84 -3.59
N LEU A 52 0.96 -23.52 -3.43
CA LEU A 52 1.29 -22.81 -2.20
C LEU A 52 0.39 -23.24 -1.03
N ARG A 53 -0.92 -23.39 -1.26
CA ARG A 53 -1.87 -23.89 -0.25
C ARG A 53 -1.51 -25.31 0.20
N MET A 54 -1.17 -26.20 -0.74
CA MET A 54 -0.75 -27.57 -0.43
C MET A 54 0.53 -27.61 0.42
N LYS A 55 1.38 -26.60 0.32
CA LYS A 55 2.61 -26.46 1.12
C LYS A 55 2.41 -25.71 2.44
N GLY A 56 1.21 -25.24 2.73
CA GLY A 56 0.89 -24.55 3.96
C GLY A 56 1.40 -23.11 4.03
N ALA A 57 1.55 -22.45 2.88
CA ALA A 57 1.90 -21.04 2.84
C ALA A 57 0.79 -20.17 3.48
N ALA A 58 1.17 -19.05 4.08
CA ALA A 58 0.27 -18.06 4.66
C ALA A 58 -0.19 -17.08 3.58
N PHE A 59 -1.48 -16.84 3.51
CA PHE A 59 -2.12 -15.94 2.54
C PHE A 59 -2.65 -14.73 3.28
N ASP A 60 -2.23 -13.55 2.86
CA ASP A 60 -2.76 -12.28 3.34
C ASP A 60 -4.16 -12.00 2.74
N PRO A 61 -4.89 -11.00 3.23
CA PRO A 61 -6.11 -10.52 2.59
C PRO A 61 -5.89 -10.15 1.12
N GLU A 62 -6.92 -10.37 0.29
CA GLU A 62 -6.92 -9.93 -1.10
C GLU A 62 -6.92 -8.41 -1.17
N GLN A 63 -6.07 -7.85 -2.01
CA GLN A 63 -5.93 -6.40 -2.22
C GLN A 63 -6.57 -5.97 -3.54
N GLN A 64 -7.28 -4.86 -3.48
CA GLN A 64 -7.93 -4.20 -4.59
C GLN A 64 -7.14 -2.97 -5.00
N LYS A 65 -6.66 -2.94 -6.24
CA LYS A 65 -6.09 -1.73 -6.84
C LYS A 65 -7.19 -0.77 -7.27
N MET A 66 -7.07 0.49 -6.90
CA MET A 66 -7.96 1.57 -7.34
C MET A 66 -7.16 2.67 -8.04
N LEU A 67 -7.74 3.29 -9.05
CA LEU A 67 -7.11 4.33 -9.86
C LEU A 67 -7.99 5.58 -9.88
N LEU A 68 -7.38 6.76 -9.81
CA LEU A 68 -8.10 8.02 -9.97
C LEU A 68 -8.51 8.19 -11.43
N THR A 69 -9.80 8.06 -11.72
CA THR A 69 -10.36 8.11 -13.07
C THR A 69 -11.40 9.23 -13.23
N ARG A 70 -11.98 9.69 -12.11
CA ARG A 70 -13.00 10.73 -12.08
C ARG A 70 -12.50 12.01 -11.43
N PRO A 71 -13.08 13.18 -11.76
CA PRO A 71 -12.79 14.42 -11.06
C PRO A 71 -13.08 14.31 -9.56
N SER A 72 -12.17 14.80 -8.72
CA SER A 72 -12.42 14.91 -7.28
C SER A 72 -13.48 15.97 -6.96
N PRO A 73 -14.25 15.82 -5.87
CA PRO A 73 -15.24 16.79 -5.45
C PRO A 73 -14.61 18.14 -5.07
N ARG A 74 -15.39 19.20 -5.17
CA ARG A 74 -14.98 20.54 -4.72
C ARG A 74 -15.37 20.73 -3.26
N ILE A 75 -14.41 20.58 -2.36
CA ILE A 75 -14.60 20.76 -0.91
C ILE A 75 -13.47 21.63 -0.34
N SER A 76 -13.69 22.16 0.87
CA SER A 76 -12.66 22.91 1.59
C SER A 76 -11.54 21.98 2.05
N THR A 77 -10.30 22.42 1.88
CA THR A 77 -9.07 21.71 2.30
C THR A 77 -8.17 22.59 3.16
N GLY A 78 -8.72 23.65 3.76
CA GLY A 78 -7.93 24.64 4.51
C GLY A 78 -7.20 24.09 5.73
N GLN A 79 -7.71 22.99 6.31
CA GLN A 79 -7.08 22.31 7.44
C GLN A 79 -5.96 21.34 7.00
N ILE A 80 -5.76 21.15 5.69
CA ILE A 80 -4.76 20.24 5.16
C ILE A 80 -3.51 21.02 4.76
N GLN A 81 -2.38 20.66 5.33
CA GLN A 81 -1.09 21.32 5.10
C GLN A 81 -0.01 20.29 4.74
N PRO A 82 1.00 20.69 3.94
CA PRO A 82 2.20 19.89 3.78
C PRO A 82 2.92 19.71 5.10
N LEU A 83 3.59 18.58 5.28
CA LEU A 83 4.48 18.36 6.41
C LEU A 83 5.58 19.44 6.43
N SER A 84 5.80 20.03 7.58
CA SER A 84 6.84 21.03 7.86
C SER A 84 7.38 20.84 9.27
N GLU A 85 8.53 21.47 9.56
CA GLU A 85 9.31 21.33 10.80
C GLU A 85 8.47 21.28 12.11
N PRO A 86 7.52 22.18 12.35
CA PRO A 86 6.78 22.16 13.63
C PRO A 86 5.95 20.89 13.85
N TRP A 87 5.70 20.09 12.82
CA TRP A 87 4.80 18.94 12.86
C TRP A 87 5.50 17.59 12.75
N VAL A 88 6.83 17.58 12.51
CA VAL A 88 7.59 16.35 12.28
C VAL A 88 7.49 15.39 13.46
N GLU A 89 7.65 15.89 14.69
CA GLU A 89 7.57 15.05 15.89
C GLU A 89 6.19 14.39 16.05
N GLN A 90 5.12 15.15 15.82
CA GLN A 90 3.75 14.62 15.92
C GLN A 90 3.44 13.62 14.80
N TYR A 91 3.93 13.88 13.59
CA TYR A 91 3.81 12.93 12.47
C TYR A 91 4.54 11.61 12.78
N CYS A 92 5.78 11.66 13.24
CA CYS A 92 6.54 10.48 13.60
C CYS A 92 5.88 9.67 14.73
N ALA A 93 5.33 10.35 15.74
CA ALA A 93 4.66 9.68 16.85
C ALA A 93 3.33 9.00 16.45
N MET A 94 2.72 9.44 15.36
CA MET A 94 1.44 8.93 14.86
C MET A 94 1.63 7.83 13.80
N HIS A 95 2.77 7.83 13.12
CA HIS A 95 3.04 6.92 12.01
C HIS A 95 3.26 5.49 12.50
N THR A 96 2.76 4.51 11.75
CA THR A 96 2.99 3.09 12.07
C THR A 96 4.46 2.71 11.90
N THR A 97 4.92 1.79 12.74
CA THR A 97 6.28 1.22 12.66
C THR A 97 6.30 -0.17 12.02
N ASP A 98 5.12 -0.75 11.77
CA ASP A 98 4.95 -2.09 11.19
C ASP A 98 4.80 -2.04 9.66
N THR A 99 5.70 -1.27 9.04
CA THR A 99 5.73 -1.07 7.58
C THR A 99 7.17 -0.84 7.10
N TYR A 100 7.42 -1.10 5.82
CA TYR A 100 8.73 -0.82 5.22
C TYR A 100 9.06 0.67 5.22
N TRP A 101 8.12 1.52 4.84
CA TRP A 101 8.29 2.97 4.84
C TRP A 101 7.80 3.56 6.16
N THR A 102 8.67 3.54 7.17
CA THR A 102 8.44 4.26 8.43
C THR A 102 8.57 5.77 8.23
N ALA A 103 8.05 6.58 9.16
CA ALA A 103 8.18 8.03 9.12
C ALA A 103 9.63 8.50 8.89
N GLU A 104 10.61 7.88 9.56
CA GLU A 104 12.03 8.23 9.43
C GLU A 104 12.56 7.96 8.02
N ARG A 105 12.16 6.85 7.40
CA ARG A 105 12.54 6.52 6.02
C ARG A 105 11.90 7.48 5.03
N ILE A 106 10.62 7.83 5.21
CA ILE A 106 9.91 8.82 4.40
C ILE A 106 10.57 10.19 4.50
N LEU A 107 10.91 10.64 5.72
CA LEU A 107 11.63 11.89 5.96
C LEU A 107 13.02 11.92 5.32
N SER A 108 13.68 10.78 5.21
CA SER A 108 14.98 10.63 4.54
C SER A 108 14.86 10.58 3.01
N ALA A 109 13.67 10.34 2.47
CA ALA A 109 13.37 10.17 1.04
C ALA A 109 12.38 11.23 0.54
N GLN A 110 12.54 12.49 0.93
CA GLN A 110 11.62 13.59 0.61
C GLN A 110 11.47 13.88 -0.90
N ASP A 111 12.42 13.47 -1.71
CA ASP A 111 12.34 13.50 -3.16
C ASP A 111 11.35 12.49 -3.73
N GLN A 112 11.11 11.40 -2.99
CA GLN A 112 10.20 10.32 -3.37
C GLN A 112 8.82 10.43 -2.73
N PHE A 113 8.67 11.20 -1.65
CA PHE A 113 7.42 11.30 -0.91
C PHE A 113 6.88 12.72 -0.83
N ARG A 114 5.58 12.82 -0.75
CA ARG A 114 4.81 14.00 -0.36
C ARG A 114 3.91 13.63 0.81
N VAL A 115 4.06 14.35 1.92
CA VAL A 115 3.28 14.12 3.13
C VAL A 115 2.33 15.30 3.35
N LEU A 116 1.05 14.99 3.55
CA LEU A 116 0.00 15.93 3.93
C LEU A 116 -0.52 15.61 5.31
N LEU A 117 -0.81 16.65 6.07
CA LEU A 117 -1.32 16.54 7.45
C LEU A 117 -2.69 17.20 7.58
N VAL A 118 -3.53 16.61 8.39
CA VAL A 118 -4.71 17.28 8.97
C VAL A 118 -4.27 17.99 10.24
N ILE A 119 -4.36 19.31 10.28
CA ILE A 119 -4.00 20.10 11.47
C ILE A 119 -5.22 20.82 11.99
N ARG A 120 -5.52 20.62 13.28
CA ARG A 120 -6.60 21.30 13.99
C ARG A 120 -6.16 21.61 15.42
N ASP A 121 -6.47 22.79 15.87
CA ASP A 121 -6.21 23.27 17.24
C ASP A 121 -4.74 23.04 17.67
N GLY A 122 -3.81 23.22 16.74
CA GLY A 122 -2.37 23.03 16.99
C GLY A 122 -1.94 21.57 17.15
N GLN A 123 -2.72 20.61 16.64
CA GLN A 123 -2.42 19.18 16.70
C GLN A 123 -2.59 18.51 15.36
N VAL A 124 -1.71 17.55 15.05
CA VAL A 124 -1.87 16.64 13.92
C VAL A 124 -2.98 15.63 14.25
N GLN A 125 -3.97 15.53 13.38
CA GLN A 125 -5.13 14.64 13.55
C GLN A 125 -5.16 13.50 12.50
N GLY A 126 -4.18 13.48 11.60
CA GLY A 126 -4.02 12.47 10.58
C GLY A 126 -3.01 12.87 9.52
N TYR A 127 -2.63 11.93 8.69
CA TYR A 127 -1.68 12.14 7.61
C TYR A 127 -2.03 11.33 6.36
N LEU A 128 -1.39 11.70 5.27
CA LEU A 128 -1.43 10.97 4.01
C LEU A 128 -0.07 11.04 3.35
N ASP A 129 0.51 9.88 3.10
CA ASP A 129 1.79 9.71 2.42
C ASP A 129 1.56 9.32 0.97
N VAL A 130 2.13 10.08 0.06
CA VAL A 130 2.09 9.81 -1.37
C VAL A 130 3.48 9.55 -1.88
N GLN A 131 3.74 8.34 -2.35
CA GLN A 131 4.96 7.99 -3.05
C GLN A 131 4.90 8.52 -4.48
N ARG A 132 5.94 9.25 -4.86
CA ARG A 132 6.08 9.80 -6.21
C ARG A 132 6.73 8.76 -7.11
N CYS A 133 5.92 8.16 -7.97
CA CYS A 133 6.39 7.33 -9.06
C CYS A 133 6.40 8.15 -10.37
N HIS A 134 7.02 7.65 -11.43
CA HIS A 134 7.22 8.42 -12.67
C HIS A 134 5.93 9.00 -13.26
N GLU A 135 4.94 8.15 -13.57
CA GLU A 135 3.70 8.57 -14.21
C GLU A 135 2.48 8.48 -13.29
N VAL A 136 2.49 7.55 -12.35
CA VAL A 136 1.40 7.28 -11.41
C VAL A 136 1.94 7.38 -10.00
N ASN A 137 1.41 8.30 -9.19
CA ASN A 137 1.75 8.40 -7.78
C ASN A 137 0.88 7.44 -6.97
N GLU A 138 1.47 6.81 -5.96
CA GLU A 138 0.78 5.86 -5.10
C GLU A 138 0.48 6.48 -3.74
N ILE A 139 -0.76 6.36 -3.28
CA ILE A 139 -1.09 6.62 -1.88
C ILE A 139 -0.56 5.42 -1.10
N TYR A 140 0.47 5.67 -0.30
CA TYR A 140 1.13 4.62 0.47
C TYR A 140 0.41 4.36 1.79
N GLU A 141 0.08 5.43 2.52
CA GLU A 141 -0.65 5.33 3.78
C GLU A 141 -1.56 6.53 3.99
N LEU A 142 -2.74 6.28 4.55
CA LEU A 142 -3.68 7.28 5.03
C LEU A 142 -4.09 6.91 6.45
N PHE A 143 -3.75 7.74 7.41
CA PHE A 143 -4.14 7.58 8.80
C PHE A 143 -4.96 8.77 9.28
N LEU A 144 -5.99 8.48 10.07
CA LEU A 144 -6.84 9.48 10.70
C LEU A 144 -7.16 9.08 12.14
N THR A 145 -7.14 10.04 13.05
CA THR A 145 -7.79 9.83 14.34
C THR A 145 -9.28 9.57 14.15
N PRO A 146 -9.93 8.83 15.07
CA PRO A 146 -11.38 8.58 14.97
C PRO A 146 -12.22 9.86 14.85
N GLU A 147 -11.73 10.93 15.42
CA GLU A 147 -12.40 12.24 15.39
C GLU A 147 -12.25 12.91 14.01
N ALA A 148 -11.06 12.91 13.42
CA ALA A 148 -10.83 13.43 12.07
C ALA A 148 -11.63 12.63 11.03
N ALA A 149 -11.68 11.30 11.18
CA ALA A 149 -12.46 10.43 10.29
C ALA A 149 -13.96 10.81 10.33
N ARG A 150 -14.54 10.99 11.52
CA ARG A 150 -15.95 11.41 11.67
C ARG A 150 -16.26 12.78 11.08
N ARG A 151 -15.27 13.69 11.04
CA ARG A 151 -15.41 15.02 10.44
C ARG A 151 -15.29 15.02 8.90
N GLY A 152 -14.90 13.89 8.29
CA GLY A 152 -14.67 13.79 6.85
C GLY A 152 -13.34 14.36 6.39
N ASP A 153 -12.36 14.52 7.30
CA ASP A 153 -11.04 15.05 6.97
C ASP A 153 -10.26 14.14 6.01
N GLY A 154 -10.60 12.84 5.95
CA GLY A 154 -10.02 11.90 4.98
C GLY A 154 -10.30 12.28 3.53
N LEU A 155 -11.54 12.68 3.22
CA LEU A 155 -11.86 13.15 1.87
C LEU A 155 -11.13 14.47 1.56
N ALA A 156 -10.98 15.36 2.53
CA ALA A 156 -10.23 16.61 2.35
C ALA A 156 -8.74 16.35 2.09
N LEU A 157 -8.12 15.38 2.80
CA LEU A 157 -6.76 14.91 2.54
C LEU A 157 -6.60 14.41 1.10
N LEU A 158 -7.48 13.51 0.65
CA LEU A 158 -7.44 12.95 -0.69
C LEU A 158 -7.60 14.04 -1.77
N VAL A 159 -8.57 14.95 -1.61
CA VAL A 159 -8.77 16.05 -2.54
C VAL A 159 -7.55 16.95 -2.63
N LYS A 160 -6.92 17.27 -1.49
CA LYS A 160 -5.68 18.07 -1.46
C LYS A 160 -4.52 17.34 -2.10
N ALA A 161 -4.37 16.04 -1.85
CA ALA A 161 -3.35 15.21 -2.46
C ALA A 161 -3.49 15.16 -3.98
N ILE A 162 -4.72 14.95 -4.50
CA ILE A 162 -5.02 14.95 -5.93
C ILE A 162 -4.63 16.30 -6.56
N GLN A 163 -4.97 17.41 -5.93
CA GLN A 163 -4.61 18.74 -6.42
C GLN A 163 -3.10 18.95 -6.47
N TRP A 164 -2.40 18.51 -5.43
CA TRP A 164 -0.96 18.71 -5.30
C TRP A 164 -0.13 17.80 -6.23
N ASN A 165 -0.67 16.63 -6.57
CA ASN A 165 0.03 15.65 -7.39
C ASN A 165 -0.20 15.79 -8.89
N ARG A 166 -1.04 16.72 -9.33
CA ARG A 166 -1.26 16.97 -10.76
C ARG A 166 0.05 17.37 -11.46
N PRO A 167 0.25 16.98 -12.73
CA PRO A 167 -0.69 16.26 -13.61
C PRO A 167 -0.65 14.74 -13.47
N ASN A 168 0.18 14.19 -12.58
CA ASN A 168 0.34 12.74 -12.44
C ASN A 168 -0.96 12.07 -12.00
N GLN A 169 -1.21 10.90 -12.53
CA GLN A 169 -2.29 10.05 -12.10
C GLN A 169 -2.01 9.50 -10.69
N MET A 170 -3.04 9.14 -9.95
CA MET A 170 -2.89 8.56 -8.61
C MET A 170 -3.55 7.20 -8.51
N MET A 171 -2.93 6.31 -7.76
CA MET A 171 -3.45 4.99 -7.43
C MET A 171 -3.38 4.72 -5.92
N VAL A 172 -4.11 3.73 -5.49
CA VAL A 172 -4.04 3.16 -4.15
C VAL A 172 -4.32 1.67 -4.20
N VAL A 173 -3.74 0.94 -3.28
CA VAL A 173 -4.04 -0.47 -3.01
C VAL A 173 -4.66 -0.56 -1.62
N VAL A 174 -5.82 -1.20 -1.51
CA VAL A 174 -6.57 -1.37 -0.26
C VAL A 174 -7.00 -2.82 -0.10
N ASP A 175 -7.31 -3.25 1.10
CA ASP A 175 -7.91 -4.57 1.29
C ASP A 175 -9.27 -4.65 0.59
N ALA A 176 -9.52 -5.74 -0.12
CA ALA A 176 -10.70 -5.88 -0.99
C ALA A 176 -12.02 -5.88 -0.21
N ASP A 177 -11.99 -6.17 1.08
CA ASP A 177 -13.12 -6.16 2.02
C ASP A 177 -13.19 -4.88 2.87
N ALA A 178 -12.23 -3.96 2.75
CA ALA A 178 -12.20 -2.68 3.47
C ALA A 178 -13.26 -1.69 2.92
N ALA A 179 -14.53 -1.99 3.15
CA ALA A 179 -15.65 -1.27 2.55
C ALA A 179 -15.63 0.25 2.83
N ALA A 180 -15.23 0.66 4.04
CA ALA A 180 -15.17 2.07 4.42
C ALA A 180 -14.07 2.82 3.67
N GLU A 181 -12.89 2.24 3.52
CA GLU A 181 -11.78 2.82 2.77
C GLU A 181 -12.12 2.91 1.28
N ILE A 182 -12.64 1.84 0.70
CA ILE A 182 -13.09 1.80 -0.68
C ILE A 182 -14.14 2.89 -0.96
N ALA A 183 -15.09 3.08 -0.04
CA ALA A 183 -16.09 4.14 -0.15
C ALA A 183 -15.46 5.54 -0.10
N LEU A 184 -14.46 5.75 0.77
CA LEU A 184 -13.71 7.00 0.86
C LEU A 184 -12.97 7.32 -0.44
N TYR A 185 -12.20 6.37 -0.97
CA TYR A 185 -11.49 6.54 -2.25
C TYR A 185 -12.45 6.74 -3.42
N THR A 186 -13.56 6.00 -3.44
CA THR A 186 -14.61 6.16 -4.47
C THR A 186 -15.21 7.57 -4.43
N ALA A 187 -15.45 8.12 -3.24
CA ALA A 187 -15.94 9.50 -3.07
C ALA A 187 -14.91 10.55 -3.56
N ALA A 188 -13.61 10.25 -3.45
CA ALA A 188 -12.54 11.12 -3.95
C ALA A 188 -12.35 11.06 -5.48
N GLY A 189 -12.93 10.07 -6.16
CA GLY A 189 -12.88 9.91 -7.63
C GLY A 189 -12.08 8.70 -8.12
N PHE A 190 -11.69 7.80 -7.22
CA PHE A 190 -11.03 6.55 -7.60
C PHE A 190 -12.07 5.49 -7.99
N ASP A 191 -11.74 4.68 -8.98
CA ASP A 191 -12.51 3.50 -9.38
C ASP A 191 -11.66 2.24 -9.23
N ARG A 192 -12.31 1.12 -8.91
CA ARG A 192 -11.66 -0.19 -8.83
C ARG A 192 -11.16 -0.61 -10.21
N LEU A 193 -9.96 -1.14 -10.28
CA LEU A 193 -9.45 -1.76 -11.50
C LEU A 193 -9.82 -3.25 -11.52
N GLU A 194 -10.85 -3.57 -12.29
CA GLU A 194 -11.34 -4.93 -12.43
C GLU A 194 -10.24 -5.89 -12.88
N GLY A 195 -10.12 -7.03 -12.19
CA GLY A 195 -9.16 -8.08 -12.52
C GLY A 195 -7.70 -7.77 -12.16
N GLN A 196 -7.41 -6.64 -11.52
CA GLN A 196 -6.06 -6.26 -11.07
C GLN A 196 -5.86 -6.46 -9.57
N ASN A 197 -6.69 -7.24 -8.93
CA ASN A 197 -6.49 -7.62 -7.54
C ASN A 197 -5.20 -8.42 -7.39
N SER A 198 -4.56 -8.25 -6.25
CA SER A 198 -3.36 -9.00 -5.87
C SER A 198 -3.56 -9.68 -4.52
N ILE A 199 -2.76 -10.69 -4.27
CA ILE A 199 -2.65 -11.32 -2.98
C ILE A 199 -1.18 -11.53 -2.66
N MET A 200 -0.78 -11.20 -1.45
CA MET A 200 0.55 -11.53 -0.94
C MET A 200 0.49 -12.87 -0.22
N VAL A 201 1.53 -13.65 -0.39
CA VAL A 201 1.66 -14.97 0.23
C VAL A 201 3.07 -15.14 0.75
N SER A 202 3.17 -15.44 2.03
CA SER A 202 4.45 -15.77 2.67
C SER A 202 4.62 -17.28 2.78
N TYR A 203 5.78 -17.77 2.36
CA TYR A 203 6.13 -19.19 2.42
C TYR A 203 7.48 -19.40 3.09
N GLN A 204 7.46 -20.14 4.20
CA GLN A 204 8.68 -20.55 4.89
C GLN A 204 9.24 -21.81 4.23
N ILE A 205 10.37 -21.69 3.56
CA ILE A 205 11.11 -22.83 3.01
C ILE A 205 11.73 -23.62 4.17
N LYS A 206 11.41 -24.90 4.24
CA LYS A 206 11.92 -25.77 5.31
C LYS A 206 13.45 -25.85 5.31
N ALA A 207 14.04 -25.95 6.49
CA ALA A 207 15.48 -26.07 6.67
C ALA A 207 16.05 -27.39 6.13
#